data_08a1254b134615746f1f04ff451dffe4
#
_entry.id   08a1254b134615746f1f04ff451dffe4
#
_cell.length_a   1.000
_cell.length_b   1.000
_cell.length_c   1.000
_cell.angle_alpha   90.00
_cell.angle_beta   90.00
_cell.angle_gamma   90.00
#
_symmetry.space_group_name_H-M   'P 1'
#
loop_
_entity.id
_entity.type
_entity.pdbx_description
1 polymer ?
#
loop_
_entity_poly.entity_id
_entity_poly.type
_entity_poly.pdbx_seq_one_letter_code
_entity_poly.pdbx_strand_id
1 'polypeptide(L)'
;MNHNKITRLNLTSFFKMNNYRYWQVKNLEGIRERIYWLHKQPDGIIFSQPSGIHFLTIKKVKFIIQLVLVEQITLKMDWVQSILNLNDPIYLIFPYTQAMMLALLWNSQPKKIYIAGFGGGSIPQVLHHYLPEVIIECTEVDANILSIAQNFFGVELNERLRVKIQDGREYLEQKNCQDKYDIIMIDVAFGNGYMSYNLATQEFYQLCDRNLSKSGVIVVNILKNNGFEVEYLKTIKTVFPHLYICNTSGGNTIIIGTRNRPIDKKEIREKAKSLQHSHQFSFPLVDRSNNLKVIEESSNFNLENVPILQDNASPSNYFNSWLF
;
A
#
# COMPACT_ATOMS: atom_id res chain seq x y z
N MET A 1 38.27 -28.17 6.16
CA MET A 1 37.91 -26.74 6.37
C MET A 1 36.43 -26.40 6.07
N ASN A 2 35.54 -27.35 5.76
CA ASN A 2 34.15 -27.06 5.34
C ASN A 2 33.04 -27.24 6.40
N HIS A 3 33.33 -27.89 7.53
CA HIS A 3 32.29 -28.12 8.58
C HIS A 3 31.93 -26.87 9.39
N ASN A 4 32.89 -25.97 9.63
CA ASN A 4 32.65 -24.77 10.45
C ASN A 4 31.86 -23.65 9.76
N LYS A 5 31.77 -23.63 8.40
CA LYS A 5 30.99 -22.62 7.68
C LYS A 5 29.49 -22.91 7.67
N ILE A 6 29.12 -24.19 7.59
CA ILE A 6 27.71 -24.62 7.57
C ILE A 6 27.06 -24.41 8.94
N THR A 7 27.77 -24.70 10.01
CA THR A 7 27.28 -24.52 11.39
C THR A 7 27.10 -23.04 11.77
N ARG A 8 28.00 -22.15 11.32
CA ARG A 8 27.86 -20.70 11.56
C ARG A 8 26.68 -20.07 10.80
N LEU A 9 26.46 -20.46 9.55
CA LEU A 9 25.33 -19.99 8.74
C LEU A 9 23.98 -20.42 9.37
N ASN A 10 23.88 -21.64 9.86
CA ASN A 10 22.66 -22.14 10.52
C ASN A 10 22.39 -21.46 11.87
N LEU A 11 23.41 -21.15 12.65
CA LEU A 11 23.27 -20.45 13.93
C LEU A 11 22.83 -19.00 13.70
N THR A 12 23.44 -18.29 12.78
CA THR A 12 23.10 -16.89 12.48
C THR A 12 21.65 -16.77 11.97
N SER A 13 21.21 -17.67 11.09
CA SER A 13 19.82 -17.70 10.60
C SER A 13 18.83 -18.08 11.69
N PHE A 14 19.19 -18.99 12.59
CA PHE A 14 18.37 -19.38 13.74
C PHE A 14 18.20 -18.24 14.76
N PHE A 15 19.28 -17.53 15.10
CA PHE A 15 19.21 -16.36 15.97
C PHE A 15 18.39 -15.22 15.33
N LYS A 16 18.56 -14.99 14.03
CA LYS A 16 17.80 -13.96 13.29
C LYS A 16 16.30 -14.30 13.28
N MET A 17 15.95 -15.56 13.05
CA MET A 17 14.55 -16.02 13.04
C MET A 17 13.91 -15.91 14.44
N ASN A 18 14.64 -16.22 15.51
CA ASN A 18 14.14 -16.04 16.87
C ASN A 18 13.94 -14.56 17.23
N ASN A 19 14.86 -13.69 16.81
CA ASN A 19 14.71 -12.24 17.00
C ASN A 19 13.50 -11.68 16.24
N TYR A 20 13.21 -12.17 15.03
CA TYR A 20 12.03 -11.77 14.27
C TYR A 20 10.72 -12.19 14.93
N ARG A 21 10.65 -13.43 15.43
CA ARG A 21 9.47 -13.90 16.19
C ARG A 21 9.28 -13.10 17.47
N TYR A 22 10.35 -12.82 18.20
CA TYR A 22 10.29 -11.99 19.40
C TYR A 22 9.76 -10.58 19.06
N TRP A 23 10.29 -9.96 18.00
CA TRP A 23 9.80 -8.67 17.51
C TRP A 23 8.30 -8.71 17.17
N GLN A 24 7.86 -9.70 16.40
CA GLN A 24 6.45 -9.83 16.02
C GLN A 24 5.52 -9.95 17.23
N VAL A 25 5.89 -10.74 18.21
CA VAL A 25 5.12 -10.88 19.46
C VAL A 25 5.03 -9.52 20.17
N LYS A 26 6.16 -8.86 20.40
CA LYS A 26 6.20 -7.56 21.09
C LYS A 26 5.46 -6.45 20.35
N ASN A 27 5.63 -6.39 19.05
CA ASN A 27 4.93 -5.42 18.23
C ASN A 27 3.41 -5.64 18.27
N LEU A 28 2.95 -6.89 18.19
CA LEU A 28 1.52 -7.22 18.25
C LEU A 28 0.93 -6.93 19.64
N GLU A 29 1.65 -7.24 20.72
CA GLU A 29 1.27 -6.88 22.08
C GLU A 29 1.08 -5.36 22.20
N GLY A 30 2.06 -4.57 21.77
CA GLY A 30 1.97 -3.11 21.80
C GLY A 30 0.81 -2.55 20.97
N ILE A 31 0.54 -3.10 19.77
CA ILE A 31 -0.64 -2.71 18.99
C ILE A 31 -1.91 -2.99 19.80
N ARG A 32 -2.06 -4.19 20.35
CA ARG A 32 -3.24 -4.60 21.14
C ARG A 32 -3.44 -3.72 22.37
N GLU A 33 -2.39 -3.35 23.06
CA GLU A 33 -2.45 -2.45 24.21
C GLU A 33 -3.00 -1.08 23.82
N ARG A 34 -2.49 -0.49 22.70
CA ARG A 34 -2.94 0.83 22.22
C ARG A 34 -4.41 0.85 21.83
N ILE A 35 -4.93 -0.24 21.27
CA ILE A 35 -6.35 -0.33 20.82
C ILE A 35 -7.28 -0.99 21.85
N TYR A 36 -6.78 -1.45 23.00
CA TYR A 36 -7.57 -2.20 23.99
C TYR A 36 -8.83 -1.46 24.44
N TRP A 37 -8.74 -0.15 24.62
CA TRP A 37 -9.86 0.68 25.06
C TRP A 37 -11.03 0.70 24.05
N LEU A 38 -10.76 0.44 22.76
CA LEU A 38 -11.79 0.37 21.72
C LEU A 38 -12.72 -0.83 21.88
N HIS A 39 -12.28 -1.92 22.52
CA HIS A 39 -13.15 -3.05 22.82
C HIS A 39 -14.29 -2.67 23.77
N LYS A 40 -14.06 -1.68 24.63
CA LYS A 40 -15.03 -1.21 25.63
C LYS A 40 -16.00 -0.16 25.08
N GLN A 41 -15.74 0.39 23.89
CA GLN A 41 -16.63 1.38 23.27
C GLN A 41 -17.89 0.71 22.75
N PRO A 42 -19.06 1.37 22.80
CA PRO A 42 -20.29 0.88 22.18
C PRO A 42 -20.16 0.84 20.66
N ASP A 43 -21.03 0.08 19.99
CA ASP A 43 -21.17 0.14 18.55
C ASP A 43 -21.77 1.48 18.12
N GLY A 44 -21.38 1.99 16.96
CA GLY A 44 -21.80 3.28 16.42
C GLY A 44 -20.62 4.20 16.12
N ILE A 45 -20.90 5.50 15.99
CA ILE A 45 -19.89 6.53 15.82
C ILE A 45 -19.26 6.81 17.18
N ILE A 46 -17.96 6.60 17.30
CA ILE A 46 -17.19 6.83 18.54
C ILE A 46 -16.32 8.08 18.48
N PHE A 47 -16.12 8.62 17.28
CA PHE A 47 -15.38 9.86 17.07
C PHE A 47 -15.75 10.48 15.74
N SER A 48 -15.78 11.82 15.65
CA SER A 48 -15.96 12.55 14.40
C SER A 48 -15.33 13.93 14.51
N GLN A 49 -14.61 14.36 13.50
CA GLN A 49 -14.05 15.71 13.42
C GLN A 49 -14.06 16.22 11.97
N PRO A 50 -14.24 17.55 11.76
CA PRO A 50 -14.20 18.11 10.41
C PRO A 50 -12.79 18.05 9.82
N SER A 51 -12.70 17.82 8.52
CA SER A 51 -11.49 17.95 7.72
C SER A 51 -11.87 18.27 6.27
N GLY A 52 -11.51 19.45 5.79
CA GLY A 52 -11.93 19.95 4.48
C GLY A 52 -13.46 19.98 4.35
N ILE A 53 -13.98 19.30 3.32
CA ILE A 53 -15.42 19.17 3.03
C ILE A 53 -16.06 17.94 3.69
N HIS A 54 -15.30 17.13 4.42
CA HIS A 54 -15.76 15.91 5.06
C HIS A 54 -15.63 15.98 6.57
N PHE A 55 -16.34 15.07 7.24
CA PHE A 55 -16.00 14.62 8.59
C PHE A 55 -15.18 13.34 8.50
N LEU A 56 -14.04 13.33 9.20
CA LEU A 56 -13.32 12.09 9.48
C LEU A 56 -14.01 11.40 10.65
N THR A 57 -14.66 10.29 10.39
CA THR A 57 -15.53 9.62 11.35
C THR A 57 -15.02 8.21 11.66
N ILE A 58 -14.89 7.90 12.94
CA ILE A 58 -14.57 6.55 13.40
C ILE A 58 -15.86 5.86 13.82
N LYS A 59 -16.17 4.79 13.12
CA LYS A 59 -17.33 3.92 13.39
C LYS A 59 -16.87 2.57 13.90
N LYS A 60 -17.47 2.10 14.97
CA LYS A 60 -17.26 0.76 15.51
C LYS A 60 -18.49 -0.11 15.20
N VAL A 61 -18.23 -1.32 14.72
CA VAL A 61 -19.25 -2.37 14.53
C VAL A 61 -18.66 -3.68 15.05
N LYS A 62 -19.06 -4.10 16.22
CA LYS A 62 -18.50 -5.27 16.92
C LYS A 62 -17.00 -5.13 17.12
N PHE A 63 -16.21 -5.95 16.42
CA PHE A 63 -14.74 -5.93 16.48
C PHE A 63 -14.08 -5.13 15.33
N ILE A 64 -14.89 -4.42 14.55
CA ILE A 64 -14.41 -3.67 13.38
C ILE A 64 -14.42 -2.18 13.68
N ILE A 65 -13.29 -1.55 13.48
CA ILE A 65 -13.12 -0.09 13.46
C ILE A 65 -13.02 0.34 12.01
N GLN A 66 -13.77 1.38 11.64
CA GLN A 66 -13.77 1.95 10.30
C GLN A 66 -13.44 3.43 10.38
N LEU A 67 -12.50 3.90 9.57
CA LEU A 67 -12.35 5.31 9.24
C LEU A 67 -13.21 5.59 8.02
N VAL A 68 -14.18 6.47 8.17
CA VAL A 68 -15.18 6.80 7.15
C VAL A 68 -15.12 8.29 6.86
N LEU A 69 -15.15 8.66 5.58
CA LEU A 69 -15.43 10.02 5.15
C LEU A 69 -16.95 10.20 5.12
N VAL A 70 -17.44 11.27 5.73
CA VAL A 70 -18.84 11.67 5.70
C VAL A 70 -18.92 13.07 5.15
N GLU A 71 -19.63 13.28 4.05
CA GLU A 71 -19.79 14.60 3.47
C GLU A 71 -20.53 15.54 4.43
N GLN A 72 -19.99 16.75 4.65
CA GLN A 72 -20.51 17.67 5.66
C GLN A 72 -21.91 18.21 5.32
N ILE A 73 -22.24 18.37 4.04
CA ILE A 73 -23.53 18.97 3.61
C ILE A 73 -24.65 17.95 3.66
N THR A 74 -24.45 16.79 3.04
CA THR A 74 -25.49 15.76 2.89
C THR A 74 -25.54 14.76 4.03
N LEU A 75 -24.47 14.73 4.85
CA LEU A 75 -24.21 13.72 5.90
C LEU A 75 -24.24 12.27 5.35
N LYS A 76 -24.03 12.08 4.06
CA LYS A 76 -23.87 10.76 3.46
C LYS A 76 -22.48 10.22 3.76
N MET A 77 -22.44 8.93 4.06
CA MET A 77 -21.18 8.19 4.12
C MET A 77 -20.68 8.02 2.69
N ASP A 78 -19.53 8.62 2.39
CA ASP A 78 -18.93 8.47 1.08
C ASP A 78 -18.15 7.17 0.99
N TRP A 79 -17.05 7.07 1.73
CA TRP A 79 -16.11 5.97 1.59
C TRP A 79 -15.57 5.50 2.94
N VAL A 80 -15.39 4.18 3.06
CA VAL A 80 -14.58 3.58 4.12
C VAL A 80 -13.12 3.63 3.67
N GLN A 81 -12.34 4.52 4.28
CA GLN A 81 -10.93 4.74 3.97
C GLN A 81 -10.03 3.66 4.55
N SER A 82 -10.35 3.18 5.75
CA SER A 82 -9.54 2.17 6.44
C SER A 82 -10.39 1.33 7.38
N ILE A 83 -9.98 0.08 7.54
CA ILE A 83 -10.65 -0.87 8.43
C ILE A 83 -9.62 -1.59 9.28
N LEU A 84 -9.92 -1.74 10.57
CA LEU A 84 -9.15 -2.53 11.52
C LEU A 84 -10.03 -3.59 12.17
N ASN A 85 -9.52 -4.82 12.30
CA ASN A 85 -10.10 -5.85 13.14
C ASN A 85 -9.41 -5.85 14.51
N LEU A 86 -10.13 -5.51 15.57
CA LEU A 86 -9.57 -5.47 16.93
C LEU A 86 -9.05 -6.82 17.42
N ASN A 87 -9.60 -7.94 16.92
CA ASN A 87 -9.16 -9.30 17.29
C ASN A 87 -7.89 -9.73 16.54
N ASP A 88 -7.69 -9.20 15.32
CA ASP A 88 -6.48 -9.45 14.51
C ASP A 88 -6.04 -8.14 13.82
N PRO A 89 -5.34 -7.24 14.54
CA PRO A 89 -5.04 -5.90 14.05
C PRO A 89 -4.01 -5.85 12.92
N ILE A 90 -3.35 -6.97 12.63
CA ILE A 90 -2.41 -7.12 11.51
C ILE A 90 -3.03 -7.85 10.30
N TYR A 91 -4.32 -8.19 10.35
CA TYR A 91 -5.05 -8.74 9.22
C TYR A 91 -5.49 -7.62 8.27
N LEU A 92 -5.04 -7.67 7.03
CA LEU A 92 -5.47 -6.75 5.99
C LEU A 92 -6.89 -7.14 5.52
N ILE A 93 -7.91 -6.37 5.92
CA ILE A 93 -9.32 -6.70 5.62
C ILE A 93 -9.65 -6.43 4.16
N PHE A 94 -9.21 -5.30 3.62
CA PHE A 94 -9.48 -4.97 2.23
C PHE A 94 -8.68 -5.87 1.28
N PRO A 95 -9.33 -6.48 0.27
CA PRO A 95 -8.63 -7.32 -0.70
C PRO A 95 -7.52 -6.60 -1.46
N TYR A 96 -7.66 -5.29 -1.70
CA TYR A 96 -6.66 -4.51 -2.41
C TYR A 96 -5.38 -4.33 -1.59
N THR A 97 -5.48 -4.13 -0.28
CA THR A 97 -4.30 -4.00 0.59
C THR A 97 -3.50 -5.30 0.63
N GLN A 98 -4.19 -6.46 0.63
CA GLN A 98 -3.53 -7.77 0.48
C GLN A 98 -2.86 -7.92 -0.89
N ALA A 99 -3.49 -7.42 -1.96
CA ALA A 99 -2.92 -7.47 -3.32
C ALA A 99 -1.69 -6.57 -3.46
N MET A 100 -1.64 -5.42 -2.78
CA MET A 100 -0.45 -4.55 -2.77
C MET A 100 0.76 -5.23 -2.15
N MET A 101 0.57 -6.17 -1.21
CA MET A 101 1.65 -6.98 -0.64
C MET A 101 2.31 -7.92 -1.66
N LEU A 102 1.70 -8.15 -2.83
CA LEU A 102 2.31 -8.93 -3.92
C LEU A 102 3.60 -8.29 -4.47
N ALA A 103 3.87 -7.01 -4.20
CA ALA A 103 5.16 -6.39 -4.49
C ALA A 103 6.35 -7.18 -3.93
N LEU A 104 6.16 -7.85 -2.79
CA LEU A 104 7.18 -8.68 -2.14
C LEU A 104 7.60 -9.90 -2.99
N LEU A 105 6.87 -10.24 -4.06
CA LEU A 105 7.27 -11.29 -5.00
C LEU A 105 8.53 -10.93 -5.78
N TRP A 106 8.79 -9.64 -6.00
CA TRP A 106 10.00 -9.16 -6.68
C TRP A 106 11.14 -8.86 -5.74
N ASN A 107 10.84 -8.43 -4.51
CA ASN A 107 11.82 -8.25 -3.46
C ASN A 107 11.23 -8.73 -2.11
N SER A 108 11.61 -9.93 -1.70
CA SER A 108 11.09 -10.57 -0.47
C SER A 108 11.69 -10.02 0.81
N GLN A 109 12.78 -9.27 0.71
CA GLN A 109 13.49 -8.65 1.84
C GLN A 109 13.89 -7.22 1.49
N PRO A 110 12.91 -6.33 1.27
CA PRO A 110 13.19 -4.94 0.96
C PRO A 110 13.86 -4.28 2.17
N LYS A 111 14.78 -3.37 1.90
CA LYS A 111 15.42 -2.55 2.94
C LYS A 111 14.65 -1.26 3.17
N LYS A 112 14.08 -0.70 2.11
CA LYS A 112 13.39 0.58 2.17
C LYS A 112 12.15 0.59 1.28
N ILE A 113 11.03 1.00 1.88
CA ILE A 113 9.73 1.12 1.20
C ILE A 113 9.23 2.55 1.35
N TYR A 114 8.72 3.11 0.27
CA TYR A 114 7.97 4.36 0.31
C TYR A 114 6.50 4.10 0.00
N ILE A 115 5.61 4.80 0.72
CA ILE A 115 4.16 4.73 0.52
C ILE A 115 3.61 6.16 0.42
N ALA A 116 3.05 6.52 -0.72
CA ALA A 116 2.24 7.72 -0.86
C ALA A 116 0.80 7.39 -0.42
N GLY A 117 0.30 8.14 0.56
CA GLY A 117 -0.94 7.87 1.29
C GLY A 117 -0.68 7.04 2.56
N PHE A 118 -1.46 7.33 3.62
CA PHE A 118 -1.32 6.63 4.90
C PHE A 118 -2.64 6.06 5.39
N GLY A 119 -3.72 6.84 5.35
CA GLY A 119 -5.02 6.44 5.88
C GLY A 119 -4.93 5.96 7.33
N GLY A 120 -5.55 4.84 7.67
CA GLY A 120 -5.42 4.22 8.99
C GLY A 120 -4.10 3.50 9.25
N GLY A 121 -3.15 3.55 8.32
CA GLY A 121 -1.83 2.94 8.47
C GLY A 121 -1.81 1.42 8.37
N SER A 122 -2.82 0.77 7.80
CA SER A 122 -2.93 -0.69 7.76
C SER A 122 -1.78 -1.35 7.01
N ILE A 123 -1.45 -0.89 5.79
CA ILE A 123 -0.34 -1.44 4.99
C ILE A 123 1.01 -1.21 5.68
N PRO A 124 1.40 0.03 6.05
CA PRO A 124 2.69 0.26 6.67
C PRO A 124 2.84 -0.46 8.02
N GLN A 125 1.78 -0.56 8.83
CA GLN A 125 1.81 -1.29 10.10
C GLN A 125 2.04 -2.80 9.90
N VAL A 126 1.40 -3.39 8.89
CA VAL A 126 1.57 -4.80 8.53
C VAL A 126 2.98 -5.08 7.98
N LEU A 127 3.48 -4.22 7.09
CA LEU A 127 4.88 -4.30 6.62
C LEU A 127 5.87 -4.17 7.76
N HIS A 128 5.66 -3.20 8.67
CA HIS A 128 6.50 -3.00 9.84
C HIS A 128 6.51 -4.21 10.80
N HIS A 129 5.38 -4.90 10.91
CA HIS A 129 5.24 -6.12 11.72
C HIS A 129 5.98 -7.31 11.12
N TYR A 130 5.76 -7.58 9.81
CA TYR A 130 6.32 -8.77 9.17
C TYR A 130 7.76 -8.60 8.67
N LEU A 131 8.23 -7.37 8.49
CA LEU A 131 9.56 -7.04 7.98
C LEU A 131 10.35 -6.20 9.00
N PRO A 132 10.91 -6.82 10.03
CA PRO A 132 11.48 -6.10 11.18
C PRO A 132 12.76 -5.30 10.87
N GLU A 133 13.35 -5.46 9.68
CA GLU A 133 14.55 -4.71 9.27
C GLU A 133 14.24 -3.61 8.24
N VAL A 134 12.98 -3.53 7.76
CA VAL A 134 12.61 -2.56 6.73
C VAL A 134 12.43 -1.15 7.31
N ILE A 135 12.87 -0.15 6.57
CA ILE A 135 12.53 1.26 6.82
C ILE A 135 11.34 1.60 5.91
N ILE A 136 10.27 2.09 6.50
CA ILE A 136 9.05 2.48 5.81
C ILE A 136 8.87 3.98 5.97
N GLU A 137 8.89 4.69 4.87
CA GLU A 137 8.61 6.13 4.81
C GLU A 137 7.26 6.33 4.12
N CYS A 138 6.38 7.08 4.76
CA CYS A 138 5.06 7.39 4.22
C CYS A 138 4.87 8.90 4.12
N THR A 139 4.01 9.31 3.20
CA THR A 139 3.47 10.67 3.16
C THR A 139 1.97 10.67 3.34
N GLU A 140 1.46 11.69 3.98
CA GLU A 140 0.03 11.97 4.16
C GLU A 140 -0.16 13.48 4.08
N VAL A 141 -1.21 13.95 3.42
CA VAL A 141 -1.48 15.39 3.28
C VAL A 141 -2.27 15.96 4.45
N ASP A 142 -3.06 15.13 5.13
CA ASP A 142 -3.89 15.54 6.27
C ASP A 142 -3.31 15.01 7.59
N ALA A 143 -2.82 15.93 8.42
CA ALA A 143 -2.30 15.62 9.76
C ALA A 143 -3.36 14.96 10.68
N ASN A 144 -4.66 15.24 10.44
CA ASN A 144 -5.73 14.63 11.21
C ASN A 144 -5.83 13.13 10.95
N ILE A 145 -5.56 12.67 9.72
CA ILE A 145 -5.51 11.26 9.35
C ILE A 145 -4.43 10.55 10.17
N LEU A 146 -3.22 11.12 10.26
CA LEU A 146 -2.16 10.55 11.07
C LEU A 146 -2.55 10.44 12.55
N SER A 147 -3.14 11.50 13.11
CA SER A 147 -3.65 11.50 14.49
C SER A 147 -4.69 10.40 14.72
N ILE A 148 -5.61 10.21 13.77
CA ILE A 148 -6.62 9.15 13.82
C ILE A 148 -5.96 7.77 13.75
N ALA A 149 -4.98 7.57 12.89
CA ALA A 149 -4.27 6.29 12.77
C ALA A 149 -3.58 5.90 14.09
N GLN A 150 -2.94 6.85 14.75
CA GLN A 150 -2.31 6.63 16.06
C GLN A 150 -3.34 6.32 17.15
N ASN A 151 -4.44 7.06 17.20
CA ASN A 151 -5.42 6.94 18.27
C ASN A 151 -6.36 5.74 18.13
N PHE A 152 -6.73 5.35 16.88
CA PHE A 152 -7.78 4.37 16.64
C PHE A 152 -7.34 3.12 15.87
N PHE A 153 -6.15 3.12 15.25
CA PHE A 153 -5.64 1.97 14.49
C PHE A 153 -4.37 1.36 15.10
N GLY A 154 -3.94 1.86 16.26
CA GLY A 154 -2.81 1.30 17.01
C GLY A 154 -1.45 1.57 16.37
N VAL A 155 -1.37 2.55 15.48
CA VAL A 155 -0.11 2.93 14.83
C VAL A 155 0.83 3.59 15.84
N GLU A 156 2.10 3.19 15.81
CA GLU A 156 3.20 3.82 16.54
C GLU A 156 4.34 4.12 15.59
N LEU A 157 4.70 5.41 15.49
CA LEU A 157 5.83 5.86 14.70
C LEU A 157 7.15 5.63 15.45
N ASN A 158 8.18 5.24 14.73
CA ASN A 158 9.53 5.06 15.26
C ASN A 158 10.58 5.27 14.14
N GLU A 159 11.85 4.93 14.42
CA GLU A 159 12.93 5.08 13.45
C GLU A 159 12.74 4.27 12.15
N ARG A 160 11.91 3.21 12.15
CA ARG A 160 11.64 2.36 10.98
C ARG A 160 10.28 2.65 10.32
N LEU A 161 9.32 3.23 11.03
CA LEU A 161 8.02 3.64 10.48
C LEU A 161 7.86 5.15 10.65
N ARG A 162 7.99 5.88 9.57
CA ARG A 162 8.01 7.34 9.54
C ARG A 162 6.91 7.87 8.64
N VAL A 163 6.26 8.95 9.07
CA VAL A 163 5.26 9.66 8.26
C VAL A 163 5.65 11.13 8.16
N LYS A 164 5.59 11.66 6.94
CA LYS A 164 5.76 13.08 6.66
C LYS A 164 4.42 13.67 6.21
N ILE A 165 3.99 14.75 6.85
CA ILE A 165 2.81 15.49 6.38
C ILE A 165 3.23 16.37 5.22
N GLN A 166 3.00 15.85 3.99
CA GLN A 166 3.43 16.47 2.73
C GLN A 166 2.79 15.75 1.54
N ASP A 167 2.67 16.43 0.40
CA ASP A 167 2.35 15.79 -0.88
C ASP A 167 3.40 14.75 -1.27
N GLY A 168 2.92 13.60 -1.80
CA GLY A 168 3.79 12.47 -2.10
C GLY A 168 4.79 12.74 -3.23
N ARG A 169 4.40 13.52 -4.23
CA ARG A 169 5.28 13.91 -5.35
C ARG A 169 6.35 14.88 -4.89
N GLU A 170 5.97 15.94 -4.18
CA GLU A 170 6.91 16.92 -3.63
C GLU A 170 7.95 16.25 -2.72
N TYR A 171 7.50 15.28 -1.93
CA TYR A 171 8.41 14.50 -1.09
C TYR A 171 9.45 13.73 -1.89
N LEU A 172 9.06 13.05 -2.97
CA LEU A 172 9.99 12.31 -3.84
C LEU A 172 10.92 13.24 -4.64
N GLU A 173 10.46 14.44 -5.01
CA GLU A 173 11.29 15.46 -5.71
C GLU A 173 12.41 15.97 -4.82
N GLN A 174 12.21 16.04 -3.51
CA GLN A 174 13.18 16.48 -2.52
C GLN A 174 14.19 15.39 -2.11
N LYS A 175 13.96 14.13 -2.54
CA LYS A 175 14.85 13.02 -2.15
C LYS A 175 16.20 13.07 -2.85
N ASN A 176 17.24 12.70 -2.09
CA ASN A 176 18.54 12.46 -2.65
C ASN A 176 18.47 11.23 -3.57
N CYS A 177 18.91 11.39 -4.81
CA CYS A 177 18.91 10.32 -5.81
C CYS A 177 19.78 9.09 -5.45
N GLN A 178 20.58 9.15 -4.40
CA GLN A 178 21.33 7.99 -3.87
C GLN A 178 20.52 7.17 -2.85
N ASP A 179 19.48 7.74 -2.24
CA ASP A 179 18.63 7.09 -1.24
C ASP A 179 17.43 6.40 -1.92
N LYS A 180 17.64 5.19 -2.44
CA LYS A 180 16.69 4.44 -3.26
C LYS A 180 15.74 3.59 -2.46
N TYR A 181 14.53 3.43 -2.98
CA TYR A 181 13.50 2.52 -2.46
C TYR A 181 13.50 1.20 -3.21
N ASP A 182 13.27 0.12 -2.51
CA ASP A 182 13.07 -1.20 -3.11
C ASP A 182 11.64 -1.38 -3.60
N ILE A 183 10.69 -0.73 -2.91
CA ILE A 183 9.27 -0.73 -3.27
C ILE A 183 8.73 0.70 -3.10
N ILE A 184 8.01 1.19 -4.09
CA ILE A 184 7.20 2.41 -4.01
C ILE A 184 5.74 1.99 -4.16
N MET A 185 4.89 2.36 -3.19
CA MET A 185 3.45 2.10 -3.20
C MET A 185 2.69 3.42 -3.32
N ILE A 186 1.76 3.49 -4.26
CA ILE A 186 0.85 4.63 -4.43
C ILE A 186 -0.53 4.16 -4.03
N ASP A 187 -0.98 4.58 -2.84
CA ASP A 187 -2.28 4.26 -2.25
C ASP A 187 -3.01 5.54 -1.85
N VAL A 188 -3.25 6.38 -2.83
CA VAL A 188 -3.90 7.68 -2.66
C VAL A 188 -5.22 7.67 -3.38
N ALA A 189 -6.31 7.93 -2.66
CA ALA A 189 -7.62 8.14 -3.23
C ALA A 189 -8.32 9.30 -2.50
N PHE A 190 -8.90 10.22 -3.25
CA PHE A 190 -9.82 11.21 -2.72
C PHE A 190 -11.23 10.62 -2.59
N GLY A 191 -12.14 11.32 -1.91
CA GLY A 191 -13.49 10.86 -1.60
C GLY A 191 -14.31 10.32 -2.76
N ASN A 192 -14.03 10.73 -4.00
CA ASN A 192 -14.63 10.20 -5.21
C ASN A 192 -13.87 9.04 -5.87
N GLY A 193 -12.79 8.54 -5.21
CA GLY A 193 -11.99 7.42 -5.71
C GLY A 193 -10.95 7.72 -6.77
N TYR A 194 -10.75 9.00 -7.13
CA TYR A 194 -9.72 9.40 -8.08
C TYR A 194 -8.38 9.62 -7.39
N MET A 195 -7.32 9.26 -8.09
CA MET A 195 -5.97 9.69 -7.74
C MET A 195 -5.78 11.15 -8.11
N SER A 196 -5.03 11.92 -7.33
CA SER A 196 -4.62 13.27 -7.72
C SER A 196 -3.87 13.22 -9.05
N TYR A 197 -4.22 14.14 -9.99
CA TYR A 197 -3.65 14.12 -11.34
C TYR A 197 -2.12 14.18 -11.34
N ASN A 198 -1.53 14.97 -10.44
CA ASN A 198 -0.07 15.10 -10.28
C ASN A 198 0.63 13.78 -9.90
N LEU A 199 -0.11 12.78 -9.41
CA LEU A 199 0.39 11.43 -9.08
C LEU A 199 0.06 10.40 -10.16
N ALA A 200 -0.56 10.82 -11.27
CA ALA A 200 -1.00 9.94 -12.35
C ALA A 200 -0.20 10.13 -13.66
N THR A 201 0.69 11.12 -13.70
CA THR A 201 1.38 11.53 -14.94
C THR A 201 2.63 10.72 -15.22
N GLN A 202 3.05 10.71 -16.48
CA GLN A 202 4.29 10.08 -16.91
C GLN A 202 5.50 10.62 -16.15
N GLU A 203 5.54 11.94 -15.93
CA GLU A 203 6.62 12.62 -15.20
C GLU A 203 6.70 12.15 -13.74
N PHE A 204 5.55 11.91 -13.11
CA PHE A 204 5.52 11.34 -11.77
C PHE A 204 6.01 9.89 -11.74
N TYR A 205 5.60 9.05 -12.69
CA TYR A 205 6.12 7.67 -12.75
C TYR A 205 7.61 7.62 -13.10
N GLN A 206 8.13 8.54 -13.92
CA GLN A 206 9.57 8.71 -14.13
C GLN A 206 10.29 9.16 -12.85
N LEU A 207 9.66 10.01 -12.03
CA LEU A 207 10.18 10.41 -10.72
C LEU A 207 10.24 9.20 -9.78
N CYS A 208 9.18 8.37 -9.73
CA CYS A 208 9.18 7.12 -8.98
C CYS A 208 10.31 6.19 -9.45
N ASP A 209 10.49 6.04 -10.77
CA ASP A 209 11.53 5.22 -11.35
C ASP A 209 12.94 5.70 -10.96
N ARG A 210 13.17 7.02 -10.98
CA ARG A 210 14.42 7.60 -10.50
C ARG A 210 14.70 7.38 -9.02
N ASN A 211 13.66 7.19 -8.21
CA ASN A 211 13.77 6.92 -6.77
C ASN A 211 13.81 5.43 -6.43
N LEU A 212 13.53 4.53 -7.39
CA LEU A 212 13.64 3.08 -7.20
C LEU A 212 15.06 2.57 -7.31
N SER A 213 15.39 1.53 -6.55
CA SER A 213 16.59 0.74 -6.72
C SER A 213 16.57 0.00 -8.08
N LYS A 214 17.72 -0.54 -8.52
CA LYS A 214 17.83 -1.22 -9.82
C LYS A 214 16.81 -2.36 -9.99
N SER A 215 16.49 -3.08 -8.91
CA SER A 215 15.51 -4.17 -8.88
C SER A 215 14.19 -3.77 -8.25
N GLY A 216 13.96 -2.47 -8.05
CA GLY A 216 12.76 -1.96 -7.39
C GLY A 216 11.50 -2.12 -8.21
N VAL A 217 10.36 -2.06 -7.53
CA VAL A 217 9.03 -2.16 -8.12
C VAL A 217 8.12 -1.02 -7.64
N ILE A 218 7.23 -0.58 -8.54
CA ILE A 218 6.14 0.32 -8.18
C ILE A 218 4.85 -0.48 -8.04
N VAL A 219 4.01 -0.10 -7.08
CA VAL A 219 2.65 -0.63 -6.90
C VAL A 219 1.67 0.53 -6.86
N VAL A 220 0.65 0.48 -7.67
CA VAL A 220 -0.35 1.55 -7.78
C VAL A 220 -1.73 0.96 -7.53
N ASN A 221 -2.45 1.52 -6.56
CA ASN A 221 -3.86 1.23 -6.33
C ASN A 221 -4.71 2.20 -7.13
N ILE A 222 -5.58 1.66 -7.99
CA ILE A 222 -6.59 2.43 -8.73
C ILE A 222 -7.98 1.86 -8.47
N LEU A 223 -8.98 2.73 -8.39
CA LEU A 223 -10.37 2.31 -8.34
C LEU A 223 -10.88 2.03 -9.76
N LYS A 224 -11.55 0.90 -9.93
CA LYS A 224 -12.29 0.59 -11.14
C LYS A 224 -13.41 1.60 -11.33
N ASN A 225 -13.79 1.81 -12.59
CA ASN A 225 -14.89 2.70 -12.96
C ASN A 225 -14.63 4.20 -12.73
N ASN A 226 -13.37 4.59 -12.48
CA ASN A 226 -13.03 6.01 -12.49
C ASN A 226 -12.90 6.61 -13.89
N GLY A 227 -13.03 5.79 -14.96
CA GLY A 227 -12.98 6.24 -16.34
C GLY A 227 -11.57 6.43 -16.92
N PHE A 228 -10.51 6.26 -16.13
CA PHE A 228 -9.10 6.46 -16.55
C PHE A 228 -8.20 5.23 -16.32
N GLU A 229 -8.79 4.05 -16.13
CA GLU A 229 -8.03 2.82 -15.85
C GLU A 229 -7.02 2.50 -16.96
N VAL A 230 -7.43 2.69 -18.21
CA VAL A 230 -6.63 2.38 -19.40
C VAL A 230 -5.50 3.40 -19.59
N GLU A 231 -5.79 4.69 -19.34
CA GLU A 231 -4.82 5.77 -19.35
C GLU A 231 -3.75 5.61 -18.29
N TYR A 232 -4.12 5.21 -17.07
CA TYR A 232 -3.13 4.85 -16.02
C TYR A 232 -2.24 3.71 -16.48
N LEU A 233 -2.82 2.62 -17.00
CA LEU A 233 -2.06 1.48 -17.52
C LEU A 233 -1.09 1.90 -18.61
N LYS A 234 -1.58 2.68 -19.62
CA LYS A 234 -0.75 3.20 -20.70
C LYS A 234 0.39 4.05 -20.18
N THR A 235 0.08 4.97 -19.26
CA THR A 235 1.07 5.90 -18.71
C THR A 235 2.15 5.18 -17.93
N ILE A 236 1.77 4.25 -17.05
CA ILE A 236 2.75 3.44 -16.28
C ILE A 236 3.60 2.58 -17.23
N LYS A 237 3.00 2.01 -18.29
CA LYS A 237 3.70 1.18 -19.28
C LYS A 237 4.81 1.92 -20.03
N THR A 238 4.69 3.24 -20.19
CA THR A 238 5.75 4.04 -20.82
C THR A 238 7.03 4.11 -20.00
N VAL A 239 6.95 3.85 -18.70
CA VAL A 239 8.09 3.93 -17.76
C VAL A 239 8.54 2.54 -17.32
N PHE A 240 7.60 1.63 -17.06
CA PHE A 240 7.86 0.28 -16.59
C PHE A 240 7.51 -0.74 -17.67
N PRO A 241 8.50 -1.42 -18.28
CA PRO A 241 8.26 -2.31 -19.42
C PRO A 241 7.40 -3.53 -19.08
N HIS A 242 7.42 -3.98 -17.83
CA HIS A 242 6.67 -5.15 -17.39
C HIS A 242 5.62 -4.74 -16.36
N LEU A 243 4.35 -4.97 -16.70
CA LEU A 243 3.20 -4.68 -15.84
C LEU A 243 2.46 -5.96 -15.47
N TYR A 244 1.98 -5.98 -14.24
CA TYR A 244 1.10 -7.01 -13.71
C TYR A 244 -0.13 -6.34 -13.10
N ILE A 245 -1.29 -6.94 -13.29
CA ILE A 245 -2.54 -6.44 -12.69
C ILE A 245 -3.18 -7.51 -11.82
N CYS A 246 -3.71 -7.07 -10.70
CA CYS A 246 -4.52 -7.86 -9.79
C CYS A 246 -5.84 -7.14 -9.54
N ASN A 247 -6.91 -7.64 -10.16
CA ASN A 247 -8.26 -7.16 -9.91
C ASN A 247 -8.79 -7.73 -8.61
N THR A 248 -9.36 -6.88 -7.77
CA THR A 248 -9.90 -7.30 -6.47
C THR A 248 -11.43 -7.22 -6.44
N SER A 249 -12.04 -7.99 -5.58
CA SER A 249 -13.50 -8.00 -5.39
C SER A 249 -14.06 -6.70 -4.81
N GLY A 250 -13.18 -5.85 -4.24
CA GLY A 250 -13.56 -4.54 -3.68
C GLY A 250 -13.61 -3.40 -4.70
N GLY A 251 -13.48 -3.68 -6.00
CA GLY A 251 -13.52 -2.65 -7.03
C GLY A 251 -12.18 -1.94 -7.26
N ASN A 252 -11.08 -2.44 -6.72
CA ASN A 252 -9.74 -1.91 -6.98
C ASN A 252 -9.00 -2.78 -8.01
N THR A 253 -8.16 -2.14 -8.80
CA THR A 253 -7.13 -2.76 -9.64
C THR A 253 -5.77 -2.37 -9.09
N ILE A 254 -4.95 -3.36 -8.74
CA ILE A 254 -3.57 -3.15 -8.34
C ILE A 254 -2.68 -3.38 -9.54
N ILE A 255 -1.87 -2.36 -9.87
CA ILE A 255 -0.88 -2.41 -10.93
C ILE A 255 0.49 -2.53 -10.29
N ILE A 256 1.28 -3.52 -10.72
CA ILE A 256 2.68 -3.65 -10.32
C ILE A 256 3.54 -3.43 -11.56
N GLY A 257 4.41 -2.44 -11.50
CA GLY A 257 5.34 -2.09 -12.58
C GLY A 257 6.78 -2.40 -12.20
N THR A 258 7.56 -2.99 -13.13
CA THR A 258 8.96 -3.33 -12.89
C THR A 258 9.79 -3.29 -14.16
N ARG A 259 11.11 -3.10 -13.98
CA ARG A 259 12.14 -3.28 -15.02
C ARG A 259 12.80 -4.66 -14.98
N ASN A 260 12.51 -5.45 -13.94
CA ASN A 260 13.03 -6.79 -13.81
C ASN A 260 12.46 -7.70 -14.91
N ARG A 261 13.17 -8.80 -15.21
CA ARG A 261 12.64 -9.80 -16.15
C ARG A 261 11.22 -10.22 -15.74
N PRO A 262 10.37 -10.53 -16.73
CA PRO A 262 9.06 -11.07 -16.44
C PRO A 262 9.15 -12.37 -15.62
N ILE A 263 8.19 -12.57 -14.73
CA ILE A 263 7.99 -13.81 -13.99
C ILE A 263 6.68 -14.44 -14.43
N ASP A 264 6.70 -15.75 -14.65
CA ASP A 264 5.51 -16.49 -15.10
C ASP A 264 4.59 -16.88 -13.92
N LYS A 265 3.42 -17.41 -14.25
CA LYS A 265 2.43 -17.83 -13.24
C LYS A 265 2.97 -18.88 -12.25
N LYS A 266 3.85 -19.76 -12.71
CA LYS A 266 4.44 -20.81 -11.85
C LYS A 266 5.39 -20.16 -10.84
N GLU A 267 6.29 -19.30 -11.32
CA GLU A 267 7.22 -18.56 -10.47
C GLU A 267 6.49 -17.64 -9.48
N ILE A 268 5.45 -16.92 -9.92
CA ILE A 268 4.58 -16.11 -9.06
C ILE A 268 4.04 -16.96 -7.90
N ARG A 269 3.46 -18.11 -8.20
CA ARG A 269 2.85 -18.99 -7.19
C ARG A 269 3.87 -19.57 -6.22
N GLU A 270 5.03 -19.99 -6.71
CA GLU A 270 6.09 -20.53 -5.87
C GLU A 270 6.66 -19.47 -4.91
N LYS A 271 6.91 -18.26 -5.41
CA LYS A 271 7.34 -17.12 -4.59
C LYS A 271 6.28 -16.74 -3.55
N ALA A 272 5.00 -16.71 -3.92
CA ALA A 272 3.91 -16.44 -2.99
C ALA A 272 3.82 -17.49 -1.87
N LYS A 273 3.96 -18.79 -2.19
CA LYS A 273 4.01 -19.87 -1.20
C LYS A 273 5.21 -19.73 -0.27
N SER A 274 6.39 -19.42 -0.81
CA SER A 274 7.60 -19.21 -0.02
C SER A 274 7.44 -18.04 0.95
N LEU A 275 6.90 -16.91 0.48
CA LEU A 275 6.62 -15.73 1.32
C LEU A 275 5.57 -16.03 2.40
N GLN A 276 4.45 -16.68 2.02
CA GLN A 276 3.41 -17.09 2.96
C GLN A 276 3.96 -17.99 4.07
N HIS A 277 4.83 -18.93 3.70
CA HIS A 277 5.44 -19.85 4.66
C HIS A 277 6.47 -19.14 5.56
N SER A 278 7.32 -18.29 5.00
CA SER A 278 8.41 -17.63 5.74
C SER A 278 7.90 -16.56 6.71
N HIS A 279 6.89 -15.78 6.31
CA HIS A 279 6.35 -14.70 7.12
C HIS A 279 5.10 -15.09 7.90
N GLN A 280 4.40 -16.17 7.52
CA GLN A 280 3.14 -16.62 8.13
C GLN A 280 2.10 -15.48 8.18
N PHE A 281 1.94 -14.76 7.05
CA PHE A 281 0.96 -13.69 6.94
C PHE A 281 -0.41 -14.16 7.42
N SER A 282 -1.10 -13.33 8.20
CA SER A 282 -2.47 -13.61 8.66
C SER A 282 -3.52 -13.55 7.54
N PHE A 283 -3.14 -13.07 6.36
CA PHE A 283 -3.99 -12.99 5.15
C PHE A 283 -3.45 -13.90 4.03
N PRO A 284 -4.33 -14.32 3.07
CA PRO A 284 -3.99 -15.35 2.08
C PRO A 284 -3.23 -14.78 0.87
N LEU A 285 -1.93 -14.52 0.98
CA LEU A 285 -1.10 -13.96 -0.10
C LEU A 285 -1.09 -14.88 -1.34
N VAL A 286 -1.08 -16.21 -1.15
CA VAL A 286 -1.10 -17.19 -2.25
C VAL A 286 -2.38 -17.04 -3.07
N ASP A 287 -3.54 -16.89 -2.43
CA ASP A 287 -4.81 -16.73 -3.13
C ASP A 287 -4.83 -15.42 -3.94
N ARG A 288 -4.25 -14.33 -3.37
CA ARG A 288 -4.12 -13.06 -4.10
C ARG A 288 -3.23 -13.22 -5.34
N SER A 289 -2.14 -13.99 -5.23
CA SER A 289 -1.22 -14.23 -6.35
C SER A 289 -1.87 -14.97 -7.53
N ASN A 290 -2.92 -15.78 -7.29
CA ASN A 290 -3.66 -16.47 -8.35
C ASN A 290 -4.42 -15.49 -9.28
N ASN A 291 -4.73 -14.29 -8.81
CA ASN A 291 -5.43 -13.23 -9.55
C ASN A 291 -4.46 -12.30 -10.30
N LEU A 292 -3.15 -12.46 -10.10
CA LEU A 292 -2.14 -11.64 -10.76
C LEU A 292 -1.98 -12.09 -12.23
N LYS A 293 -2.12 -11.13 -13.15
CA LYS A 293 -2.01 -11.32 -14.59
C LYS A 293 -0.91 -10.45 -15.15
N VAL A 294 -0.11 -11.00 -16.05
CA VAL A 294 0.87 -10.24 -16.84
C VAL A 294 0.12 -9.45 -17.91
N ILE A 295 0.46 -8.19 -18.11
CA ILE A 295 0.01 -7.41 -19.27
C ILE A 295 1.08 -7.57 -20.35
N GLU A 296 0.83 -8.48 -21.28
CA GLU A 296 1.61 -8.59 -22.50
C GLU A 296 1.08 -7.62 -23.56
N GLU A 297 1.88 -7.32 -24.57
CA GLU A 297 1.47 -6.48 -25.71
C GLU A 297 0.24 -7.04 -26.46
N SER A 298 -0.01 -8.34 -26.36
CA SER A 298 -1.15 -9.07 -26.94
C SER A 298 -2.37 -9.19 -26.02
N SER A 299 -2.36 -8.57 -24.82
CA SER A 299 -3.49 -8.66 -23.88
C SER A 299 -4.69 -7.84 -24.39
N ASN A 300 -5.90 -8.15 -23.87
CA ASN A 300 -7.18 -7.51 -24.23
C ASN A 300 -7.24 -5.97 -24.00
N PHE A 301 -6.15 -5.35 -23.58
CA PHE A 301 -6.02 -3.91 -23.46
C PHE A 301 -5.40 -3.37 -24.76
N ASN A 302 -6.25 -2.83 -25.64
CA ASN A 302 -5.75 -2.05 -26.77
C ASN A 302 -5.25 -0.69 -26.26
N LEU A 303 -3.92 -0.59 -26.05
CA LEU A 303 -3.28 0.62 -25.56
C LEU A 303 -2.78 1.56 -26.68
N GLU A 304 -2.97 1.22 -27.98
CA GLU A 304 -2.35 1.95 -29.10
C GLU A 304 -2.77 3.41 -29.19
N ASN A 305 -4.06 3.70 -29.05
CA ASN A 305 -4.61 5.07 -29.17
C ASN A 305 -5.00 5.70 -27.84
N VAL A 306 -4.52 5.11 -26.72
CA VAL A 306 -4.81 5.62 -25.37
C VAL A 306 -3.87 6.78 -25.08
N PRO A 307 -4.38 7.93 -24.62
CA PRO A 307 -3.54 9.06 -24.27
C PRO A 307 -2.64 8.75 -23.07
N ILE A 308 -1.44 9.31 -23.09
CA ILE A 308 -0.52 9.29 -21.95
C ILE A 308 -0.86 10.52 -21.10
N LEU A 309 -1.04 10.32 -19.80
CA LEU A 309 -1.25 11.41 -18.86
C LEU A 309 0.08 12.13 -18.63
N GLN A 310 0.10 13.44 -18.88
CA GLN A 310 1.28 14.30 -18.78
C GLN A 310 0.98 15.55 -17.97
N ASP A 311 1.97 16.12 -17.29
CA ASP A 311 1.78 17.29 -16.43
C ASP A 311 1.10 18.48 -17.14
N ASN A 312 1.40 18.68 -18.42
CA ASN A 312 0.91 19.83 -19.20
C ASN A 312 -0.30 19.50 -20.10
N ALA A 313 -0.86 18.31 -20.02
CA ALA A 313 -1.89 17.82 -20.93
C ALA A 313 -2.96 17.01 -20.19
N SER A 314 -3.51 17.58 -19.11
CA SER A 314 -4.60 16.90 -18.38
C SER A 314 -5.87 16.86 -19.24
N PRO A 315 -6.53 15.70 -19.35
CA PRO A 315 -7.83 15.62 -20.00
C PRO A 315 -8.84 16.52 -19.29
N SER A 316 -9.62 17.28 -20.04
CA SER A 316 -10.63 18.20 -19.47
C SER A 316 -11.66 17.48 -18.60
N ASN A 317 -11.96 16.22 -18.90
CA ASN A 317 -12.88 15.39 -18.13
C ASN A 317 -12.26 14.81 -16.84
N TYR A 318 -10.92 14.85 -16.67
CA TYR A 318 -10.28 14.42 -15.42
C TYR A 318 -10.68 15.32 -14.25
N PHE A 319 -10.84 16.62 -14.49
CA PHE A 319 -11.26 17.60 -13.49
C PHE A 319 -12.77 17.63 -13.29
N ASN A 320 -13.57 17.36 -14.34
CA ASN A 320 -15.02 17.35 -14.21
C ASN A 320 -15.55 16.23 -13.31
N SER A 321 -14.76 15.18 -13.10
CA SER A 321 -15.08 14.10 -12.16
C SER A 321 -14.92 14.49 -10.67
N TRP A 322 -14.41 15.70 -10.38
CA TRP A 322 -14.25 16.23 -9.00
C TRP A 322 -15.47 17.03 -8.54
N LEU A 323 -16.41 17.33 -9.46
CA LEU A 323 -17.54 18.24 -9.21
C LEU A 323 -18.88 17.52 -8.99
N PHE A 324 -18.90 16.16 -9.01
CA PHE A 324 -20.13 15.39 -8.82
C PHE A 324 -20.01 14.31 -7.74
#